data_f92ae6166692b85de8e7e98362ab1222
#
_entry.id   f92ae6166692b85de8e7e98362ab1222
#
_cell.length_a   1.000
_cell.length_b   1.000
_cell.length_c   1.000
_cell.angle_alpha   90.00
_cell.angle_beta   90.00
_cell.angle_gamma   90.00
#
_symmetry.space_group_name_H-M   'P 1'
#
loop_
_entity.id
_entity.type
_entity.pdbx_description
1 polymer ?
#
loop_
_entity_poly.entity_id
_entity_poly.type
_entity_poly.pdbx_seq_one_letter_code
_entity_poly.pdbx_strand_id
1 'polypeptide(L)'
;MGAGARFALVGHSERRHVFGETDAEVELKVSAANAEGLTAVVCVGETLEERRAGRVKEVIVRQLNAALSGFSQEGGKSLLVAYEPVWAIGTGETATADDVVAAHGILRSRLQESVGDTFAADVAILYGGSVNPANAADLLALPNVGGVLVGGASLEPESFAKIAEAGSP
;
A
#
# COMPACT_ATOMS: atom_id res chain seq x y z
N MET A 1 20.26 -5.47 5.81
CA MET A 1 20.93 -6.06 4.61
C MET A 1 21.49 -7.46 4.91
N GLY A 2 21.96 -7.76 6.10
CA GLY A 2 22.54 -9.09 6.41
C GLY A 2 21.61 -10.31 6.24
N ALA A 3 20.27 -10.10 6.24
CA ALA A 3 19.29 -11.16 6.01
C ALA A 3 18.80 -11.25 4.53
N GLY A 4 19.35 -10.44 3.61
CA GLY A 4 18.95 -10.43 2.20
C GLY A 4 17.61 -9.74 1.91
N ALA A 5 17.05 -8.97 2.85
CA ALA A 5 15.85 -8.19 2.61
C ALA A 5 16.08 -7.12 1.52
N ARG A 6 15.10 -6.94 0.65
CA ARG A 6 15.09 -5.90 -0.39
C ARG A 6 13.95 -4.91 -0.21
N PHE A 7 12.94 -5.27 0.54
CA PHE A 7 11.75 -4.46 0.80
C PHE A 7 11.57 -4.25 2.29
N ALA A 8 11.07 -3.08 2.68
CA ALA A 8 10.68 -2.75 4.04
C ALA A 8 9.22 -2.29 4.06
N LEU A 9 8.36 -2.99 4.78
CA LEU A 9 6.97 -2.60 4.99
C LEU A 9 6.92 -1.51 6.07
N VAL A 10 6.32 -0.36 5.77
CA VAL A 10 6.31 0.82 6.63
C VAL A 10 4.90 1.37 6.77
N GLY A 11 4.50 1.72 7.99
CA GLY A 11 3.19 2.31 8.26
C GLY A 11 2.02 1.34 8.12
N HIS A 12 2.23 0.03 8.21
CA HIS A 12 1.19 -0.99 8.18
C HIS A 12 0.09 -0.68 9.21
N SER A 13 -1.16 -0.97 8.88
CA SER A 13 -2.32 -0.68 9.71
C SER A 13 -2.18 -1.16 11.15
N GLU A 14 -1.67 -2.36 11.37
CA GLU A 14 -1.42 -2.90 12.72
C GLU A 14 -0.39 -2.05 13.48
N ARG A 15 0.68 -1.59 12.80
CA ARG A 15 1.68 -0.72 13.43
C ARG A 15 1.06 0.61 13.85
N ARG A 16 0.21 1.20 13.02
CA ARG A 16 -0.48 2.47 13.31
C ARG A 16 -1.48 2.34 14.44
N HIS A 17 -2.36 1.32 14.39
CA HIS A 17 -3.52 1.24 15.27
C HIS A 17 -3.31 0.41 16.54
N VAL A 18 -2.36 -0.53 16.54
CA VAL A 18 -2.03 -1.34 17.72
C VAL A 18 -0.81 -0.78 18.46
N PHE A 19 0.22 -0.37 17.72
CA PHE A 19 1.48 0.10 18.30
C PHE A 19 1.62 1.63 18.31
N GLY A 20 0.65 2.37 17.79
CA GLY A 20 0.63 3.82 17.81
C GLY A 20 1.65 4.49 16.87
N GLU A 21 2.09 3.82 15.79
CA GLU A 21 3.03 4.37 14.84
C GLU A 21 2.45 5.61 14.14
N THR A 22 3.16 6.73 14.28
CA THR A 22 2.74 8.04 13.76
C THR A 22 3.23 8.26 12.33
N ASP A 23 2.63 9.26 11.63
CA ASP A 23 3.08 9.65 10.30
C ASP A 23 4.54 10.15 10.30
N ALA A 24 4.98 10.82 11.36
CA ALA A 24 6.38 11.26 11.52
C ALA A 24 7.35 10.07 11.65
N GLU A 25 6.96 9.02 12.36
CA GLU A 25 7.78 7.80 12.44
C GLU A 25 7.82 7.05 11.11
N VAL A 26 6.73 7.07 10.32
CA VAL A 26 6.70 6.50 8.96
C VAL A 26 7.66 7.24 8.05
N GLU A 27 7.68 8.59 8.08
CA GLU A 27 8.65 9.42 7.34
C GLU A 27 10.09 9.02 7.66
N LEU A 28 10.44 8.92 8.94
CA LEU A 28 11.78 8.51 9.36
C LEU A 28 12.15 7.09 8.90
N LYS A 29 11.19 6.16 8.89
CA LYS A 29 11.40 4.79 8.43
C LYS A 29 11.58 4.70 6.92
N VAL A 30 10.83 5.50 6.14
CA VAL A 30 11.05 5.61 4.69
C VAL A 30 12.46 6.14 4.40
N SER A 31 12.87 7.21 5.10
CA SER A 31 14.22 7.77 4.98
C SER A 31 15.29 6.73 5.31
N ALA A 32 15.13 6.00 6.40
CA ALA A 32 16.07 4.95 6.81
C ALA A 32 16.12 3.79 5.79
N ALA A 33 14.97 3.32 5.28
CA ALA A 33 14.91 2.28 4.25
C ALA A 33 15.66 2.72 2.98
N ASN A 34 15.43 3.97 2.55
CA ASN A 34 16.11 4.55 1.40
C ASN A 34 17.63 4.65 1.61
N ALA A 35 18.08 5.06 2.80
CA ALA A 35 19.51 5.15 3.11
C ALA A 35 20.20 3.79 3.02
N GLU A 36 19.50 2.73 3.40
CA GLU A 36 19.99 1.34 3.34
C GLU A 36 19.77 0.67 1.96
N GLY A 37 19.24 1.37 0.96
CA GLY A 37 18.99 0.83 -0.37
C GLY A 37 17.82 -0.17 -0.42
N LEU A 38 16.89 -0.11 0.53
CA LEU A 38 15.67 -0.91 0.53
C LEU A 38 14.56 -0.17 -0.22
N THR A 39 13.70 -0.92 -0.90
CA THR A 39 12.44 -0.40 -1.42
C THR A 39 11.42 -0.30 -0.27
N ALA A 40 10.95 0.90 0.04
CA ALA A 40 9.89 1.08 1.01
C ALA A 40 8.54 0.68 0.40
N VAL A 41 7.76 -0.16 1.10
CA VAL A 41 6.35 -0.44 0.81
C VAL A 41 5.54 0.35 1.84
N VAL A 42 5.03 1.49 1.42
CA VAL A 42 4.31 2.42 2.30
C VAL A 42 2.83 2.05 2.37
N CYS A 43 2.38 1.66 3.54
CA CYS A 43 0.98 1.36 3.81
C CYS A 43 0.22 2.63 4.22
N VAL A 44 -0.92 2.85 3.55
CA VAL A 44 -1.85 3.95 3.81
C VAL A 44 -3.28 3.43 3.78
N GLY A 45 -4.14 3.96 4.64
CA GLY A 45 -5.54 3.56 4.67
C GLY A 45 -6.31 4.19 5.83
N GLU A 46 -7.61 4.29 5.62
CA GLU A 46 -8.56 4.87 6.56
C GLU A 46 -9.23 3.80 7.43
N THR A 47 -9.62 4.20 8.62
CA THR A 47 -10.50 3.44 9.51
C THR A 47 -11.96 3.52 9.06
N LEU A 48 -12.81 2.65 9.62
CA LEU A 48 -14.25 2.68 9.35
C LEU A 48 -14.90 4.01 9.78
N GLU A 49 -14.44 4.59 10.89
CA GLU A 49 -14.93 5.88 11.36
C GLU A 49 -14.58 6.99 10.38
N GLU A 50 -13.32 7.06 9.93
CA GLU A 50 -12.87 8.05 8.95
C GLU A 50 -13.61 7.90 7.61
N ARG A 51 -13.85 6.66 7.17
CA ARG A 51 -14.62 6.39 5.97
C ARG A 51 -16.07 6.88 6.11
N ARG A 52 -16.76 6.56 7.21
CA ARG A 52 -18.15 7.01 7.47
C ARG A 52 -18.24 8.53 7.55
N ALA A 53 -17.18 9.18 8.00
CA ALA A 53 -17.07 10.65 8.03
C ALA A 53 -16.70 11.26 6.66
N GLY A 54 -16.56 10.46 5.58
CA GLY A 54 -16.20 10.95 4.24
C GLY A 54 -14.75 11.42 4.11
N ARG A 55 -13.86 11.02 5.04
CA ARG A 55 -12.46 11.52 5.12
C ARG A 55 -11.43 10.62 4.45
N VAL A 56 -11.84 9.67 3.60
CA VAL A 56 -10.91 8.74 2.92
C VAL A 56 -9.76 9.50 2.24
N LYS A 57 -10.08 10.45 1.36
CA LYS A 57 -9.07 11.24 0.64
C LYS A 57 -8.13 11.99 1.58
N GLU A 58 -8.67 12.65 2.61
CA GLU A 58 -7.88 13.39 3.59
C GLU A 58 -6.84 12.49 4.26
N VAL A 59 -7.27 11.33 4.73
CA VAL A 59 -6.43 10.38 5.47
C VAL A 59 -5.32 9.80 4.60
N ILE A 60 -5.68 9.19 3.45
CA ILE A 60 -4.69 8.51 2.61
C ILE A 60 -3.69 9.49 1.99
N VAL A 61 -4.14 10.71 1.64
CA VAL A 61 -3.25 11.76 1.13
C VAL A 61 -2.31 12.28 2.22
N ARG A 62 -2.79 12.51 3.45
CA ARG A 62 -1.97 12.91 4.59
C ARG A 62 -0.88 11.89 4.89
N GLN A 63 -1.25 10.60 4.98
CA GLN A 63 -0.32 9.50 5.24
C GLN A 63 0.72 9.35 4.13
N LEU A 64 0.29 9.43 2.85
CA LEU A 64 1.20 9.36 1.71
C LEU A 64 2.17 10.56 1.69
N ASN A 65 1.69 11.78 1.96
CA ASN A 65 2.53 12.97 2.01
C ASN A 65 3.65 12.84 3.05
N ALA A 66 3.33 12.36 4.25
CA ALA A 66 4.34 12.14 5.28
C ALA A 66 5.41 11.15 4.81
N ALA A 67 5.00 10.03 4.20
CA ALA A 67 5.95 9.06 3.67
C ALA A 67 6.83 9.65 2.55
N LEU A 68 6.24 10.45 1.65
CA LEU A 68 6.97 11.08 0.55
C LEU A 68 7.96 12.15 1.02
N SER A 69 7.73 12.79 2.18
CA SER A 69 8.71 13.72 2.79
C SER A 69 10.01 13.01 3.19
N GLY A 70 9.94 11.75 3.58
CA GLY A 70 11.12 10.92 3.88
C GLY A 70 11.74 10.23 2.65
N PHE A 71 11.12 10.35 1.47
CA PHE A 71 11.56 9.68 0.26
C PHE A 71 12.45 10.58 -0.61
N SER A 72 13.53 10.01 -1.13
CA SER A 72 14.38 10.65 -2.16
C SER A 72 14.44 9.78 -3.40
N GLN A 73 14.29 10.38 -4.57
CA GLN A 73 14.44 9.71 -5.88
C GLN A 73 15.92 9.51 -6.28
N GLU A 74 16.85 10.10 -5.54
CA GLU A 74 18.28 10.04 -5.88
C GLU A 74 18.81 8.61 -5.81
N GLY A 75 19.70 8.26 -6.72
CA GLY A 75 20.37 6.96 -6.72
C GLY A 75 19.52 5.78 -7.19
N GLY A 76 18.45 6.03 -7.98
CA GLY A 76 17.61 4.96 -8.54
C GLY A 76 16.75 4.25 -7.49
N LYS A 77 16.42 4.92 -6.39
CA LYS A 77 15.58 4.39 -5.32
C LYS A 77 14.16 4.18 -5.81
N SER A 78 13.50 3.18 -5.24
CA SER A 78 12.14 2.79 -5.59
C SER A 78 11.21 2.84 -4.38
N LEU A 79 9.92 3.02 -4.65
CA LEU A 79 8.85 3.09 -3.68
C LEU A 79 7.67 2.25 -4.18
N LEU A 80 6.99 1.57 -3.28
CA LEU A 80 5.67 0.99 -3.51
C LEU A 80 4.70 1.60 -2.52
N VAL A 81 3.43 1.69 -2.90
CA VAL A 81 2.35 2.13 -2.01
C VAL A 81 1.36 0.98 -1.84
N ALA A 82 0.89 0.71 -0.64
CA ALA A 82 -0.15 -0.27 -0.37
C ALA A 82 -1.36 0.45 0.24
N TYR A 83 -2.51 0.36 -0.43
CA TYR A 83 -3.77 0.84 0.11
C TYR A 83 -4.40 -0.25 0.99
N GLU A 84 -4.52 0.04 2.26
CA GLU A 84 -5.08 -0.84 3.28
C GLU A 84 -6.38 -0.24 3.83
N PRO A 85 -7.57 -0.54 3.27
CA PRO A 85 -8.83 -0.17 3.92
C PRO A 85 -8.92 -0.91 5.26
N VAL A 86 -8.56 -0.23 6.37
CA VAL A 86 -8.38 -0.86 7.69
C VAL A 86 -9.63 -1.62 8.13
N TRP A 87 -10.80 -1.10 7.78
CA TRP A 87 -12.11 -1.69 8.05
C TRP A 87 -12.38 -3.00 7.29
N ALA A 88 -11.61 -3.29 6.24
CA ALA A 88 -11.74 -4.51 5.43
C ALA A 88 -10.59 -5.51 5.69
N ILE A 89 -9.78 -5.32 6.73
CA ILE A 89 -8.67 -6.21 7.08
C ILE A 89 -9.10 -7.13 8.22
N GLY A 90 -9.27 -8.43 7.94
CA GLY A 90 -9.59 -9.43 8.96
C GLY A 90 -10.98 -9.32 9.60
N THR A 91 -11.85 -8.46 9.06
CA THR A 91 -13.21 -8.21 9.60
C THR A 91 -14.29 -9.04 8.91
N GLY A 92 -13.98 -9.64 7.76
CA GLY A 92 -14.96 -10.25 6.84
C GLY A 92 -15.67 -9.26 5.93
N GLU A 93 -15.48 -7.96 6.12
CA GLU A 93 -15.92 -6.91 5.19
C GLU A 93 -14.96 -6.85 4.00
N THR A 94 -15.47 -6.49 2.83
CA THR A 94 -14.67 -6.39 1.60
C THR A 94 -14.93 -5.04 0.95
N ALA A 95 -13.87 -4.33 0.59
CA ALA A 95 -14.00 -3.13 -0.21
C ALA A 95 -14.58 -3.49 -1.60
N THR A 96 -15.51 -2.68 -2.09
CA THR A 96 -16.05 -2.85 -3.44
C THR A 96 -15.00 -2.45 -4.49
N ALA A 97 -15.17 -2.88 -5.74
CA ALA A 97 -14.31 -2.46 -6.84
C ALA A 97 -14.25 -0.92 -6.96
N ASP A 98 -15.40 -0.25 -6.80
CA ASP A 98 -15.48 1.21 -6.85
C ASP A 98 -14.67 1.88 -5.73
N ASP A 99 -14.69 1.30 -4.53
CA ASP A 99 -13.88 1.79 -3.40
C ASP A 99 -12.38 1.71 -3.71
N VAL A 100 -11.95 0.58 -4.26
CA VAL A 100 -10.55 0.35 -4.64
C VAL A 100 -10.13 1.32 -5.75
N VAL A 101 -10.92 1.42 -6.82
CA VAL A 101 -10.65 2.32 -7.96
C VAL A 101 -10.56 3.77 -7.49
N ALA A 102 -11.49 4.22 -6.63
CA ALA A 102 -11.49 5.57 -6.11
C ALA A 102 -10.23 5.87 -5.27
N ALA A 103 -9.88 4.99 -4.32
CA ALA A 103 -8.72 5.18 -3.48
C ALA A 103 -7.40 5.12 -4.27
N HIS A 104 -7.24 4.14 -5.15
CA HIS A 104 -6.06 4.02 -6.01
C HIS A 104 -5.93 5.20 -6.98
N GLY A 105 -7.04 5.72 -7.51
CA GLY A 105 -7.05 6.93 -8.32
C GLY A 105 -6.56 8.17 -7.57
N ILE A 106 -7.00 8.35 -6.33
CA ILE A 106 -6.54 9.44 -5.44
C ILE A 106 -5.01 9.31 -5.19
N LEU A 107 -4.54 8.11 -4.85
CA LEU A 107 -3.12 7.86 -4.59
C LEU A 107 -2.27 8.10 -5.83
N ARG A 108 -2.72 7.64 -7.01
CA ARG A 108 -2.03 7.86 -8.30
C ARG A 108 -1.90 9.34 -8.60
N SER A 109 -3.00 10.10 -8.51
CA SER A 109 -2.99 11.54 -8.73
C SER A 109 -2.04 12.25 -7.76
N ARG A 110 -2.05 11.86 -6.48
CA ARG A 110 -1.18 12.47 -5.48
C ARG A 110 0.30 12.15 -5.71
N LEU A 111 0.62 10.93 -6.15
CA LEU A 111 1.99 10.58 -6.57
C LEU A 111 2.45 11.46 -7.73
N GLN A 112 1.64 11.61 -8.79
CA GLN A 112 1.97 12.45 -9.94
C GLN A 112 2.28 13.89 -9.53
N GLU A 113 1.44 14.48 -8.67
CA GLU A 113 1.65 15.83 -8.15
C GLU A 113 2.95 15.97 -7.32
N SER A 114 3.34 14.91 -6.60
CA SER A 114 4.44 14.98 -5.63
C SER A 114 5.81 14.61 -6.20
N VAL A 115 5.86 13.62 -7.10
CA VAL A 115 7.13 13.04 -7.60
C VAL A 115 7.26 13.09 -9.12
N GLY A 116 6.27 13.68 -9.81
CA GLY A 116 6.21 13.80 -11.27
C GLY A 116 5.69 12.56 -11.98
N ASP A 117 5.16 12.76 -13.19
CA ASP A 117 4.44 11.73 -13.94
C ASP A 117 5.28 10.49 -14.23
N THR A 118 6.55 10.69 -14.64
CA THR A 118 7.44 9.58 -15.01
C THR A 118 7.70 8.65 -13.83
N PHE A 119 8.11 9.21 -12.69
CA PHE A 119 8.38 8.39 -11.51
C PHE A 119 7.09 7.79 -10.95
N ALA A 120 6.01 8.57 -10.90
CA ALA A 120 4.72 8.09 -10.43
C ALA A 120 4.19 6.90 -11.25
N ALA A 121 4.44 6.84 -12.56
CA ALA A 121 4.03 5.73 -13.41
C ALA A 121 4.72 4.41 -13.02
N ASP A 122 5.96 4.47 -12.55
CA ASP A 122 6.75 3.32 -12.13
C ASP A 122 6.39 2.83 -10.71
N VAL A 123 5.71 3.66 -9.90
CA VAL A 123 5.28 3.28 -8.56
C VAL A 123 4.06 2.36 -8.63
N ALA A 124 4.21 1.08 -8.31
CA ALA A 124 3.07 0.19 -8.17
C ALA A 124 2.27 0.53 -6.90
N ILE A 125 0.93 0.62 -7.07
CA ILE A 125 0.00 0.77 -5.96
C ILE A 125 -0.66 -0.59 -5.73
N LEU A 126 -0.43 -1.16 -4.56
CA LEU A 126 -0.92 -2.48 -4.16
C LEU A 126 -2.25 -2.35 -3.42
N TYR A 127 -3.15 -3.30 -3.62
CA TYR A 127 -4.32 -3.44 -2.76
C TYR A 127 -3.98 -4.36 -1.57
N GLY A 128 -4.17 -3.88 -0.35
CA GLY A 128 -3.83 -4.54 0.92
C GLY A 128 -5.04 -4.86 1.81
N GLY A 129 -6.25 -4.87 1.27
CA GLY A 129 -7.44 -5.35 1.99
C GLY A 129 -7.57 -6.87 1.94
N SER A 130 -8.80 -7.38 2.01
CA SER A 130 -9.08 -8.81 1.95
C SER A 130 -8.82 -9.37 0.55
N VAL A 131 -7.74 -10.14 0.41
CA VAL A 131 -7.35 -10.83 -0.84
C VAL A 131 -7.38 -12.33 -0.62
N ASN A 132 -7.96 -13.05 -1.59
CA ASN A 132 -8.02 -14.50 -1.61
C ASN A 132 -7.99 -15.01 -3.08
N PRO A 133 -7.85 -16.34 -3.32
CA PRO A 133 -7.80 -16.88 -4.68
C PRO A 133 -9.01 -16.57 -5.55
N ALA A 134 -10.19 -16.35 -4.96
CA ALA A 134 -11.41 -16.12 -5.71
C ALA A 134 -11.55 -14.67 -6.22
N ASN A 135 -10.93 -13.70 -5.54
CA ASN A 135 -11.06 -12.27 -5.91
C ASN A 135 -9.76 -11.66 -6.46
N ALA A 136 -8.63 -12.37 -6.41
CA ALA A 136 -7.33 -11.82 -6.80
C ALA A 136 -7.30 -11.34 -8.26
N ALA A 137 -7.84 -12.13 -9.19
CA ALA A 137 -7.87 -11.78 -10.61
C ALA A 137 -8.71 -10.51 -10.87
N ASP A 138 -9.89 -10.43 -10.25
CA ASP A 138 -10.78 -9.27 -10.40
C ASP A 138 -10.14 -8.00 -9.83
N LEU A 139 -9.48 -8.10 -8.66
CA LEU A 139 -8.77 -6.98 -8.05
C LEU A 139 -7.60 -6.51 -8.92
N LEU A 140 -6.81 -7.42 -9.46
CA LEU A 140 -5.66 -7.11 -10.32
C LEU A 140 -6.06 -6.51 -11.67
N ALA A 141 -7.29 -6.75 -12.12
CA ALA A 141 -7.83 -6.14 -13.35
C ALA A 141 -8.31 -4.69 -13.16
N LEU A 142 -8.40 -4.21 -11.92
CA LEU A 142 -8.88 -2.85 -11.64
C LEU A 142 -7.86 -1.77 -12.03
N PRO A 143 -8.32 -0.59 -12.47
CA PRO A 143 -7.46 0.54 -12.79
C PRO A 143 -6.55 0.92 -11.62
N ASN A 144 -5.27 1.18 -11.91
CA ASN A 144 -4.23 1.56 -10.95
C ASN A 144 -3.91 0.52 -9.87
N VAL A 145 -4.42 -0.70 -9.96
CA VAL A 145 -3.98 -1.81 -9.10
C VAL A 145 -2.77 -2.48 -9.74
N GLY A 146 -1.59 -2.20 -9.21
CA GLY A 146 -0.30 -2.73 -9.69
C GLY A 146 0.12 -4.03 -9.00
N GLY A 147 -0.71 -4.56 -8.11
CA GLY A 147 -0.45 -5.78 -7.35
C GLY A 147 -1.30 -5.87 -6.10
N VAL A 148 -1.02 -6.88 -5.28
CA VAL A 148 -1.71 -7.11 -4.00
C VAL A 148 -0.71 -7.31 -2.85
N LEU A 149 -1.07 -6.85 -1.66
CA LEU A 149 -0.38 -7.13 -0.40
C LEU A 149 -1.25 -8.11 0.39
N VAL A 150 -0.79 -9.35 0.51
CA VAL A 150 -1.60 -10.47 1.02
C VAL A 150 -1.27 -10.74 2.48
N GLY A 151 -2.30 -10.72 3.33
CA GLY A 151 -2.21 -11.08 4.75
C GLY A 151 -2.42 -12.57 4.99
N GLY A 152 -3.45 -12.95 5.75
CA GLY A 152 -3.71 -14.32 6.21
C GLY A 152 -3.74 -15.40 5.12
N ALA A 153 -4.22 -15.08 3.91
CA ALA A 153 -4.24 -16.02 2.79
C ALA A 153 -2.84 -16.43 2.30
N SER A 154 -1.79 -15.69 2.67
CA SER A 154 -0.39 -16.05 2.35
C SER A 154 0.19 -17.14 3.26
N LEU A 155 -0.48 -17.47 4.35
CA LEU A 155 -0.04 -18.52 5.29
C LEU A 155 -0.29 -19.94 4.73
N GLU A 156 -1.22 -20.06 3.76
CA GLU A 156 -1.54 -21.33 3.11
C GLU A 156 -0.87 -21.36 1.73
N PRO A 157 0.13 -22.24 1.49
CA PRO A 157 0.94 -22.23 0.27
C PRO A 157 0.11 -22.34 -1.02
N GLU A 158 -0.91 -23.23 -1.05
CA GLU A 158 -1.78 -23.37 -2.22
C GLU A 158 -2.62 -22.14 -2.51
N SER A 159 -3.11 -21.48 -1.46
CA SER A 159 -3.85 -20.23 -1.57
C SER A 159 -2.96 -19.12 -2.13
N PHE A 160 -1.76 -18.96 -1.57
CA PHE A 160 -0.83 -17.95 -2.03
C PHE A 160 -0.35 -18.18 -3.45
N ALA A 161 -0.09 -19.45 -3.85
CA ALA A 161 0.28 -19.77 -5.22
C ALA A 161 -0.81 -19.37 -6.22
N LYS A 162 -2.08 -19.67 -5.95
CA LYS A 162 -3.21 -19.26 -6.80
C LYS A 162 -3.36 -17.73 -6.93
N ILE A 163 -3.11 -17.00 -5.83
CA ILE A 163 -3.11 -15.54 -5.86
C ILE A 163 -1.96 -15.02 -6.75
N ALA A 164 -0.76 -15.59 -6.63
CA ALA A 164 0.37 -15.24 -7.46
C ALA A 164 0.15 -15.56 -8.95
N GLU A 165 -0.44 -16.71 -9.25
CA GLU A 165 -0.81 -17.11 -10.62
C GLU A 165 -1.80 -16.14 -11.26
N ALA A 166 -2.75 -15.59 -10.48
CA ALA A 166 -3.72 -14.62 -10.97
C ALA A 166 -3.08 -13.30 -11.44
N GLY A 167 -1.89 -12.96 -10.96
CA GLY A 167 -1.11 -11.79 -11.36
C GLY A 167 -0.07 -12.06 -12.45
N SER A 168 0.02 -13.30 -12.93
CA SER A 168 0.97 -13.65 -13.99
C SER A 168 0.42 -13.23 -15.36
N PRO A 169 1.24 -12.61 -16.24
CA PRO A 169 0.83 -12.21 -17.58
C PRO A 169 0.54 -13.41 -18.49
#